data_453fec9cb280d2694acfd9c7f62c31d0
#
_entry.id   453fec9cb280d2694acfd9c7f62c31d0
#
_cell.length_a   1.000
_cell.length_b   1.000
_cell.length_c   1.000
_cell.angle_alpha   90.00
_cell.angle_beta   90.00
_cell.angle_gamma   90.00
#
_symmetry.space_group_name_H-M   'P 1'
#
loop_
_entity.id
_entity.type
_entity.pdbx_description
1 polymer ?
#
loop_
_entity_poly.entity_id
_entity_poly.type
_entity_poly.pdbx_seq_one_letter_code
_entity_poly.pdbx_strand_id
1 'polypeptide(L)'
;MILTERRKQFLEKLIDLFQKTNVPVHYETIANALGVSKWTAYDVLKELEKLGYLTRDYTVNSKEMGRSQIVFLPTNKAINLFEEKRVKEINIDEWNKIKTKVLELLNSLKSHSISDAVQKMLEEIPKVQVRVTFGAYVIGLFIVYLKKLGGRTEMLIKSLMQNAPTNEMRIIIFIGTVLGTVIQTMNHEIGGGLTELVGRYLKSLADLSDYEKGMLSDFLNDALA
;
A
#
# COMPACT_ATOMS: atom_id res chain seq x y z
N MET A 1 24.88 0.32 19.83
CA MET A 1 23.85 0.78 20.80
C MET A 1 22.51 0.25 20.32
N ILE A 2 21.82 -0.54 21.14
CA ILE A 2 20.60 -1.28 20.74
C ILE A 2 19.39 -0.33 20.79
N LEU A 3 18.55 -0.39 19.76
CA LEU A 3 17.28 0.34 19.71
C LEU A 3 16.31 -0.30 20.71
N THR A 4 15.97 0.41 21.81
CA THR A 4 15.00 -0.09 22.79
C THR A 4 13.58 -0.12 22.22
N GLU A 5 12.68 -0.96 22.74
CA GLU A 5 11.30 -1.05 22.27
C GLU A 5 10.58 0.31 22.30
N ARG A 6 10.83 1.12 23.34
CA ARG A 6 10.28 2.47 23.42
C ARG A 6 10.77 3.36 22.26
N ARG A 7 12.07 3.32 21.91
CA ARG A 7 12.61 4.08 20.78
C ARG A 7 12.05 3.58 19.44
N LYS A 8 11.84 2.28 19.30
CA LYS A 8 11.18 1.71 18.11
C LYS A 8 9.77 2.26 17.95
N GLN A 9 8.95 2.29 19.00
CA GLN A 9 7.58 2.84 18.95
C GLN A 9 7.56 4.30 18.47
N PHE A 10 8.49 5.13 18.93
CA PHE A 10 8.60 6.53 18.49
C PHE A 10 9.00 6.63 17.02
N LEU A 11 9.97 5.83 16.60
CA LEU A 11 10.44 5.78 15.22
C LEU A 11 9.33 5.29 14.29
N GLU A 12 8.63 4.24 14.68
CA GLU A 12 7.46 3.69 13.99
C GLU A 12 6.39 4.76 13.77
N LYS A 13 6.02 5.45 14.83
CA LYS A 13 5.00 6.49 14.75
C LYS A 13 5.40 7.65 13.87
N LEU A 14 6.68 8.05 13.92
CA LEU A 14 7.20 9.12 13.06
C LEU A 14 7.20 8.72 11.58
N ILE A 15 7.64 7.51 11.25
CA ILE A 15 7.64 6.99 9.88
C ILE A 15 6.20 6.90 9.34
N ASP A 16 5.26 6.37 10.13
CA ASP A 16 3.84 6.28 9.74
C ASP A 16 3.25 7.67 9.41
N LEU A 17 3.51 8.67 10.24
CA LEU A 17 3.05 10.03 10.00
C LEU A 17 3.73 10.67 8.79
N PHE A 18 5.04 10.47 8.62
CA PHE A 18 5.78 10.99 7.49
C PHE A 18 5.31 10.37 6.17
N GLN A 19 5.13 9.05 6.11
CA GLN A 19 4.64 8.37 4.90
C GLN A 19 3.23 8.81 4.49
N LYS A 20 2.34 9.11 5.47
CA LYS A 20 0.98 9.59 5.20
C LYS A 20 0.91 11.03 4.68
N THR A 21 1.82 11.88 5.09
CA THR A 21 1.73 13.32 4.82
C THR A 21 2.82 13.83 3.88
N ASN A 22 3.91 13.07 3.76
CA ASN A 22 5.17 13.46 3.11
C ASN A 22 5.72 14.81 3.62
N VAL A 23 5.41 15.14 4.88
CA VAL A 23 5.82 16.39 5.55
C VAL A 23 6.65 16.05 6.78
N PRO A 24 7.76 16.78 7.04
CA PRO A 24 8.54 16.62 8.26
C PRO A 24 7.67 16.72 9.52
N VAL A 25 7.93 15.86 10.52
CA VAL A 25 7.06 15.67 11.68
C VAL A 25 7.57 16.46 12.88
N HIS A 26 6.71 17.31 13.45
CA HIS A 26 7.03 18.06 14.68
C HIS A 26 6.96 17.13 15.90
N TYR A 27 7.86 17.32 16.88
CA TYR A 27 7.90 16.45 18.07
C TYR A 27 6.61 16.48 18.90
N GLU A 28 5.86 17.59 18.90
CA GLU A 28 4.56 17.68 19.58
C GLU A 28 3.50 16.77 18.95
N THR A 29 3.54 16.59 17.63
CA THR A 29 2.64 15.65 16.93
C THR A 29 2.89 14.23 17.41
N ILE A 30 4.16 13.85 17.60
CA ILE A 30 4.55 12.54 18.15
C ILE A 30 4.12 12.44 19.62
N ALA A 31 4.33 13.48 20.42
CA ALA A 31 3.93 13.52 21.83
C ALA A 31 2.43 13.23 21.99
N ASN A 32 1.61 13.95 21.21
CA ASN A 32 0.15 13.78 21.22
C ASN A 32 -0.27 12.38 20.75
N ALA A 33 0.37 11.87 19.70
CA ALA A 33 0.04 10.57 19.12
C ALA A 33 0.40 9.37 20.03
N LEU A 34 1.41 9.54 20.90
CA LEU A 34 1.88 8.50 21.84
C LEU A 34 1.45 8.74 23.29
N GLY A 35 0.71 9.82 23.58
CA GLY A 35 0.25 10.15 24.92
C GLY A 35 1.39 10.48 25.90
N VAL A 36 2.47 11.10 25.44
CA VAL A 36 3.63 11.46 26.26
C VAL A 36 3.84 12.97 26.32
N SER A 37 4.71 13.44 27.25
CA SER A 37 5.06 14.85 27.31
C SER A 37 5.87 15.30 26.09
N LYS A 38 5.77 16.57 25.71
CA LYS A 38 6.58 17.19 24.64
C LYS A 38 8.08 17.01 24.87
N TRP A 39 8.53 17.15 26.11
CA TRP A 39 9.92 16.94 26.51
C TRP A 39 10.38 15.51 26.28
N THR A 40 9.57 14.53 26.69
CA THR A 40 9.85 13.11 26.46
C THR A 40 9.96 12.80 24.96
N ALA A 41 9.03 13.34 24.16
CA ALA A 41 9.08 13.13 22.71
C ALA A 41 10.33 13.72 22.09
N TYR A 42 10.65 14.97 22.43
CA TYR A 42 11.85 15.64 21.94
C TYR A 42 13.14 14.89 22.29
N ASP A 43 13.29 14.46 23.54
CA ASP A 43 14.49 13.74 24.00
C ASP A 43 14.67 12.41 23.27
N VAL A 44 13.59 11.65 23.10
CA VAL A 44 13.65 10.37 22.38
C VAL A 44 13.97 10.58 20.89
N LEU A 45 13.37 11.57 20.24
CA LEU A 45 13.65 11.88 18.82
C LEU A 45 15.10 12.39 18.63
N LYS A 46 15.63 13.18 19.56
CA LYS A 46 17.02 13.60 19.58
C LYS A 46 17.99 12.43 19.73
N GLU A 47 17.67 11.45 20.55
CA GLU A 47 18.46 10.23 20.66
C GLU A 47 18.39 9.40 19.36
N LEU A 48 17.24 9.29 18.72
CA LEU A 48 17.08 8.64 17.42
C LEU A 48 17.88 9.36 16.31
N GLU A 49 17.94 10.70 16.35
CA GLU A 49 18.79 11.49 15.46
C GLU A 49 20.28 11.17 15.68
N LYS A 50 20.78 11.13 16.93
CA LYS A 50 22.16 10.73 17.24
C LYS A 50 22.52 9.33 16.76
N LEU A 51 21.53 8.42 16.75
CA LEU A 51 21.68 7.05 16.25
C LEU A 51 21.62 6.97 14.70
N GLY A 52 21.36 8.09 14.03
CA GLY A 52 21.28 8.19 12.58
C GLY A 52 19.98 7.64 11.97
N TYR A 53 18.93 7.48 12.76
CA TYR A 53 17.59 7.09 12.27
C TYR A 53 16.75 8.28 11.83
N LEU A 54 17.03 9.47 12.36
CA LEU A 54 16.32 10.70 12.02
C LEU A 54 17.34 11.79 11.60
N THR A 55 16.85 12.73 10.79
CA THR A 55 17.48 14.02 10.54
C THR A 55 16.58 15.13 11.07
N ARG A 56 17.19 16.21 11.55
CA ARG A 56 16.49 17.38 12.04
C ARG A 56 16.44 18.45 10.95
N ASP A 57 15.31 19.11 10.86
CA ASP A 57 15.11 20.27 10.01
C ASP A 57 14.33 21.36 10.77
N TYR A 58 14.25 22.56 10.19
CA TYR A 58 13.59 23.71 10.78
C TYR A 58 12.54 24.23 9.80
N THR A 59 11.29 24.28 10.25
CA THR A 59 10.20 24.86 9.46
C THR A 59 9.74 26.17 10.08
N VAL A 60 9.37 27.13 9.24
CA VAL A 60 8.76 28.41 9.69
C VAL A 60 7.26 28.19 9.83
N ASN A 61 6.72 28.41 11.02
CA ASN A 61 5.27 28.37 11.23
C ASN A 61 4.66 29.65 10.68
N SER A 62 3.90 29.55 9.58
CA SER A 62 3.20 30.70 8.98
C SER A 62 2.10 31.31 9.86
N LYS A 63 1.71 30.62 10.95
CA LYS A 63 0.65 31.08 11.88
C LYS A 63 1.18 31.83 13.11
N GLU A 64 2.48 31.73 13.39
CA GLU A 64 3.13 32.40 14.52
C GLU A 64 4.36 33.15 14.02
N MET A 65 4.33 34.49 14.07
CA MET A 65 5.44 35.32 13.65
C MET A 65 6.71 35.00 14.45
N GLY A 66 7.75 34.50 13.78
CA GLY A 66 9.14 34.65 14.20
C GLY A 66 9.86 33.49 14.87
N ARG A 67 9.27 32.28 15.02
CA ARG A 67 9.99 31.10 15.56
C ARG A 67 9.98 29.93 14.62
N SER A 68 11.17 29.47 14.23
CA SER A 68 11.32 28.19 13.54
C SER A 68 10.98 27.03 14.47
N GLN A 69 10.21 26.08 13.98
CA GLN A 69 9.88 24.84 14.69
C GLN A 69 10.83 23.71 14.29
N ILE A 70 11.25 22.94 15.28
CA ILE A 70 12.09 21.77 15.06
C ILE A 70 11.21 20.63 14.56
N VAL A 71 11.55 20.08 13.42
CA VAL A 71 10.89 18.93 12.80
C VAL A 71 11.88 17.81 12.53
N PHE A 72 11.39 16.59 12.41
CA PHE A 72 12.21 15.41 12.18
C PHE A 72 11.75 14.67 10.93
N LEU A 73 12.72 14.12 10.18
CA LEU A 73 12.53 13.28 9.02
C LEU A 73 13.18 11.92 9.25
N PRO A 74 12.58 10.82 8.78
CA PRO A 74 13.23 9.52 8.83
C PRO A 74 14.37 9.47 7.79
N THR A 75 15.48 8.83 8.16
CA THR A 75 16.55 8.49 7.21
C THR A 75 16.24 7.20 6.47
N ASN A 76 16.94 6.92 5.36
CA ASN A 76 16.85 5.64 4.67
C ASN A 76 17.16 4.45 5.61
N LYS A 77 18.06 4.62 6.57
CA LYS A 77 18.35 3.63 7.60
C LYS A 77 17.12 3.29 8.46
N ALA A 78 16.32 4.31 8.80
CA ALA A 78 15.09 4.12 9.57
C ALA A 78 14.02 3.42 8.72
N ILE A 79 13.85 3.86 7.49
CA ILE A 79 12.87 3.30 6.55
C ILE A 79 13.18 1.82 6.30
N ASN A 80 14.44 1.49 5.96
CA ASN A 80 14.87 0.11 5.69
C ASN A 80 14.68 -0.81 6.91
N LEU A 81 14.99 -0.33 8.12
CA LEU A 81 14.76 -1.11 9.34
C LEU A 81 13.28 -1.49 9.52
N PHE A 82 12.40 -0.59 9.12
CA PHE A 82 10.95 -0.76 9.22
C PHE A 82 10.41 -1.69 8.16
N GLU A 83 10.93 -1.57 6.93
CA GLU A 83 10.59 -2.47 5.83
C GLU A 83 11.06 -3.89 6.11
N GLU A 84 12.28 -4.08 6.62
CA GLU A 84 12.78 -5.39 7.04
C GLU A 84 11.90 -6.04 8.13
N LYS A 85 11.38 -5.25 9.07
CA LYS A 85 10.46 -5.76 10.10
C LYS A 85 9.12 -6.16 9.49
N ARG A 86 8.52 -5.32 8.63
CA ARG A 86 7.28 -5.62 7.92
C ARG A 86 7.42 -6.86 7.02
N VAL A 87 8.54 -6.99 6.31
CA VAL A 87 8.84 -8.17 5.49
C VAL A 87 8.89 -9.45 6.33
N LYS A 88 9.49 -9.39 7.54
CA LYS A 88 9.52 -10.53 8.47
C LYS A 88 8.15 -10.87 9.07
N GLU A 89 7.25 -9.91 9.15
CA GLU A 89 5.86 -10.10 9.62
C GLU A 89 4.95 -10.65 8.52
N ILE A 90 5.34 -10.54 7.24
CA ILE A 90 4.60 -11.15 6.13
C ILE A 90 4.86 -12.66 6.18
N ASN A 91 3.82 -13.43 6.39
CA ASN A 91 3.88 -14.87 6.24
C ASN A 91 4.00 -15.23 4.76
N ILE A 92 5.23 -15.42 4.28
CA ILE A 92 5.54 -15.73 2.88
C ILE A 92 4.84 -17.02 2.43
N ASP A 93 4.70 -18.01 3.30
CA ASP A 93 4.02 -19.26 2.97
C ASP A 93 2.50 -19.01 2.77
N GLU A 94 1.92 -18.14 3.58
CA GLU A 94 0.52 -17.73 3.41
C GLU A 94 0.34 -16.92 2.12
N TRP A 95 1.24 -15.98 1.83
CA TRP A 95 1.26 -15.25 0.58
C TRP A 95 1.30 -16.19 -0.63
N ASN A 96 2.23 -17.15 -0.64
CA ASN A 96 2.39 -18.11 -1.75
C ASN A 96 1.12 -18.96 -1.93
N LYS A 97 0.48 -19.40 -0.86
CA LYS A 97 -0.80 -20.12 -0.92
C LYS A 97 -1.90 -19.27 -1.57
N ILE A 98 -2.02 -18.01 -1.16
CA ILE A 98 -3.01 -17.08 -1.72
C ILE A 98 -2.72 -16.78 -3.18
N LYS A 99 -1.46 -16.46 -3.51
CA LYS A 99 -1.03 -16.25 -4.90
C LYS A 99 -1.41 -17.44 -5.78
N THR A 100 -1.09 -18.66 -5.36
CA THR A 100 -1.44 -19.89 -6.07
C THR A 100 -2.95 -20.04 -6.22
N LYS A 101 -3.72 -19.87 -5.14
CA LYS A 101 -5.19 -19.96 -5.16
C LYS A 101 -5.82 -18.99 -6.15
N VAL A 102 -5.35 -17.73 -6.17
CA VAL A 102 -5.89 -16.73 -7.11
C VAL A 102 -5.50 -17.05 -8.55
N LEU A 103 -4.27 -17.48 -8.80
CA LEU A 103 -3.83 -17.89 -10.14
C LEU A 103 -4.61 -19.14 -10.64
N GLU A 104 -4.88 -20.11 -9.79
CA GLU A 104 -5.71 -21.27 -10.12
C GLU A 104 -7.14 -20.85 -10.47
N LEU A 105 -7.75 -19.93 -9.73
CA LEU A 105 -9.06 -19.36 -10.05
C LEU A 105 -9.03 -18.67 -11.42
N LEU A 106 -8.00 -17.88 -11.73
CA LEU A 106 -7.85 -17.23 -13.02
C LEU A 106 -7.68 -18.24 -14.17
N ASN A 107 -6.93 -19.31 -13.96
CA ASN A 107 -6.74 -20.37 -14.95
C ASN A 107 -8.02 -21.19 -15.18
N SER A 108 -8.84 -21.36 -14.15
CA SER A 108 -10.13 -22.06 -14.25
C SER A 108 -11.17 -21.29 -15.09
N LEU A 109 -10.95 -20.02 -15.41
CA LEU A 109 -11.80 -19.23 -16.30
C LEU A 109 -11.90 -19.80 -17.73
N LYS A 110 -10.96 -20.66 -18.13
CA LYS A 110 -11.02 -21.37 -19.42
C LYS A 110 -12.15 -22.42 -19.47
N SER A 111 -12.60 -22.89 -18.31
CA SER A 111 -13.59 -23.99 -18.17
C SER A 111 -14.85 -23.60 -17.37
N HIS A 112 -14.87 -22.45 -16.72
CA HIS A 112 -15.97 -22.01 -15.86
C HIS A 112 -16.50 -20.64 -16.30
N SER A 113 -17.72 -20.31 -15.88
CA SER A 113 -18.32 -19.00 -16.11
C SER A 113 -17.51 -17.88 -15.44
N ILE A 114 -17.30 -16.78 -16.15
CA ILE A 114 -16.70 -15.56 -15.60
C ILE A 114 -17.51 -15.05 -14.40
N SER A 115 -18.84 -15.19 -14.44
CA SER A 115 -19.73 -14.78 -13.36
C SER A 115 -19.42 -15.54 -12.07
N ASP A 116 -19.18 -16.86 -12.15
CA ASP A 116 -18.87 -17.70 -10.98
C ASP A 116 -17.53 -17.34 -10.36
N ALA A 117 -16.53 -16.99 -11.18
CA ALA A 117 -15.21 -16.56 -10.69
C ALA A 117 -15.29 -15.20 -10.00
N VAL A 118 -16.03 -14.24 -10.57
CA VAL A 118 -16.29 -12.94 -9.95
C VAL A 118 -16.99 -13.12 -8.61
N GLN A 119 -18.03 -13.94 -8.54
CA GLN A 119 -18.76 -14.19 -7.32
C GLN A 119 -17.87 -14.81 -6.24
N LYS A 120 -17.09 -15.84 -6.57
CA LYS A 120 -16.14 -16.47 -5.64
C LYS A 120 -15.11 -15.48 -5.09
N MET A 121 -14.56 -14.61 -5.94
CA MET A 121 -13.62 -13.59 -5.49
C MET A 121 -14.28 -12.57 -4.58
N LEU A 122 -15.48 -12.10 -4.88
CA LEU A 122 -16.24 -11.17 -4.06
C LEU A 122 -16.61 -11.76 -2.69
N GLU A 123 -16.86 -13.07 -2.60
CA GLU A 123 -17.13 -13.77 -1.34
C GLU A 123 -15.88 -13.94 -0.46
N GLU A 124 -14.69 -14.04 -1.06
CA GLU A 124 -13.43 -14.20 -0.34
C GLU A 124 -12.87 -12.84 0.16
N ILE A 125 -13.03 -11.76 -0.60
CA ILE A 125 -12.49 -10.43 -0.28
C ILE A 125 -12.84 -9.94 1.13
N PRO A 126 -14.09 -10.05 1.65
CA PRO A 126 -14.44 -9.59 2.99
C PRO A 126 -13.76 -10.36 4.11
N LYS A 127 -13.31 -11.59 3.86
CA LYS A 127 -12.68 -12.49 4.85
C LYS A 127 -11.19 -12.18 5.05
N VAL A 128 -10.62 -11.37 4.15
CA VAL A 128 -9.18 -11.12 4.12
C VAL A 128 -8.82 -9.94 5.01
N GLN A 129 -7.99 -10.20 6.02
CA GLN A 129 -7.48 -9.17 6.95
C GLN A 129 -6.11 -8.63 6.54
N VAL A 130 -5.29 -9.45 5.87
CA VAL A 130 -3.93 -9.08 5.47
C VAL A 130 -3.98 -8.22 4.21
N ARG A 131 -3.40 -7.02 4.27
CA ARG A 131 -3.50 -5.99 3.21
C ARG A 131 -2.98 -6.46 1.86
N VAL A 132 -1.82 -7.12 1.82
CA VAL A 132 -1.23 -7.62 0.57
C VAL A 132 -2.10 -8.72 -0.05
N THR A 133 -2.68 -9.58 0.77
CA THR A 133 -3.62 -10.63 0.33
C THR A 133 -4.90 -10.02 -0.23
N PHE A 134 -5.47 -9.01 0.44
CA PHE A 134 -6.60 -8.24 -0.07
C PHE A 134 -6.28 -7.65 -1.45
N GLY A 135 -5.08 -7.07 -1.60
CA GLY A 135 -4.60 -6.55 -2.89
C GLY A 135 -4.57 -7.61 -3.99
N ALA A 136 -4.10 -8.82 -3.70
CA ALA A 136 -4.06 -9.91 -4.67
C ALA A 136 -5.46 -10.32 -5.15
N TYR A 137 -6.44 -10.42 -4.25
CA TYR A 137 -7.82 -10.73 -4.64
C TYR A 137 -8.44 -9.62 -5.49
N VAL A 138 -8.21 -8.34 -5.14
CA VAL A 138 -8.72 -7.22 -5.94
C VAL A 138 -8.08 -7.21 -7.33
N ILE A 139 -6.77 -7.36 -7.43
CA ILE A 139 -6.06 -7.48 -8.73
C ILE A 139 -6.61 -8.65 -9.52
N GLY A 140 -6.78 -9.83 -8.90
CA GLY A 140 -7.36 -11.01 -9.53
C GLY A 140 -8.76 -10.74 -10.10
N LEU A 141 -9.62 -10.09 -9.32
CA LEU A 141 -10.96 -9.68 -9.77
C LEU A 141 -10.90 -8.80 -11.03
N PHE A 142 -10.00 -7.81 -11.04
CA PHE A 142 -9.82 -6.93 -12.20
C PHE A 142 -9.24 -7.65 -13.41
N ILE A 143 -8.39 -8.68 -13.21
CA ILE A 143 -7.92 -9.54 -14.32
C ILE A 143 -9.09 -10.34 -14.92
N VAL A 144 -10.01 -10.84 -14.10
CA VAL A 144 -11.23 -11.50 -14.61
C VAL A 144 -12.04 -10.55 -15.49
N TYR A 145 -12.23 -9.30 -15.05
CA TYR A 145 -12.91 -8.31 -15.87
C TYR A 145 -12.14 -7.98 -17.16
N LEU A 146 -10.82 -7.83 -17.07
CA LEU A 146 -9.97 -7.57 -18.25
C LEU A 146 -10.11 -8.67 -19.31
N LYS A 147 -10.09 -9.94 -18.89
CA LYS A 147 -10.29 -11.08 -19.83
C LYS A 147 -11.66 -11.04 -20.53
N LYS A 148 -12.68 -10.47 -19.89
CA LYS A 148 -13.99 -10.24 -20.51
C LYS A 148 -13.97 -9.17 -21.59
N LEU A 149 -13.06 -8.19 -21.51
CA LEU A 149 -12.96 -7.07 -22.45
C LEU A 149 -12.26 -7.45 -23.78
N GLY A 150 -11.56 -8.57 -23.82
CA GLY A 150 -10.89 -9.09 -24.99
C GLY A 150 -9.42 -8.69 -25.16
N GLY A 151 -8.69 -9.47 -25.98
CA GLY A 151 -7.23 -9.41 -26.04
C GLY A 151 -6.64 -8.10 -26.53
N ARG A 152 -7.35 -7.30 -27.35
CA ARG A 152 -6.87 -5.98 -27.79
C ARG A 152 -6.75 -5.00 -26.63
N THR A 153 -7.74 -4.97 -25.75
CA THR A 153 -7.75 -4.14 -24.54
C THR A 153 -6.65 -4.59 -23.58
N GLU A 154 -6.49 -5.90 -23.40
CA GLU A 154 -5.43 -6.47 -22.57
C GLU A 154 -4.03 -6.04 -23.06
N MET A 155 -3.78 -6.09 -24.38
CA MET A 155 -2.50 -5.70 -24.98
C MET A 155 -2.18 -4.22 -24.73
N LEU A 156 -3.17 -3.32 -24.86
CA LEU A 156 -3.01 -1.90 -24.59
C LEU A 156 -2.70 -1.61 -23.13
N ILE A 157 -3.39 -2.28 -22.20
CA ILE A 157 -3.17 -2.13 -20.77
C ILE A 157 -1.78 -2.64 -20.38
N LYS A 158 -1.35 -3.81 -20.88
CA LYS A 158 0.00 -4.33 -20.67
C LYS A 158 1.07 -3.32 -21.15
N SER A 159 0.88 -2.71 -22.31
CA SER A 159 1.80 -1.68 -22.83
C SER A 159 1.86 -0.44 -21.93
N LEU A 160 0.74 0.03 -21.42
CA LEU A 160 0.71 1.15 -20.47
C LEU A 160 1.43 0.83 -19.16
N MET A 161 1.23 -0.37 -18.64
CA MET A 161 1.86 -0.83 -17.39
C MET A 161 3.39 -0.96 -17.50
N GLN A 162 3.91 -1.37 -18.67
CA GLN A 162 5.34 -1.49 -18.91
C GLN A 162 6.08 -0.15 -18.81
N ASN A 163 5.39 0.95 -19.10
CA ASN A 163 5.95 2.30 -19.02
C ASN A 163 5.79 2.94 -17.62
N ALA A 164 5.20 2.24 -16.65
CA ALA A 164 5.02 2.76 -15.30
C ALA A 164 6.38 2.84 -14.55
N PRO A 165 6.75 4.00 -13.98
CA PRO A 165 8.05 4.19 -13.34
C PRO A 165 8.18 3.47 -11.99
N THR A 166 7.06 3.14 -11.34
CA THR A 166 7.05 2.47 -10.02
C THR A 166 6.05 1.31 -9.99
N ASN A 167 6.24 0.37 -9.06
CA ASN A 167 5.31 -0.73 -8.81
C ASN A 167 3.91 -0.23 -8.45
N GLU A 168 3.83 0.81 -7.62
CA GLU A 168 2.57 1.44 -7.25
C GLU A 168 1.83 2.01 -8.45
N MET A 169 2.52 2.80 -9.29
CA MET A 169 1.91 3.37 -10.50
C MET A 169 1.46 2.28 -11.47
N ARG A 170 2.21 1.19 -11.62
CA ARG A 170 1.82 0.04 -12.44
C ARG A 170 0.48 -0.54 -12.01
N ILE A 171 0.32 -0.75 -10.71
CA ILE A 171 -0.91 -1.28 -10.12
C ILE A 171 -2.07 -0.29 -10.30
N ILE A 172 -1.84 1.01 -10.04
CA ILE A 172 -2.87 2.06 -10.19
C ILE A 172 -3.32 2.19 -11.64
N ILE A 173 -2.38 2.19 -12.59
CA ILE A 173 -2.69 2.24 -14.04
C ILE A 173 -3.56 1.04 -14.41
N PHE A 174 -3.19 -0.17 -13.99
CA PHE A 174 -3.97 -1.37 -14.24
C PHE A 174 -5.41 -1.25 -13.72
N ILE A 175 -5.56 -1.02 -12.41
CA ILE A 175 -6.88 -0.93 -11.77
C ILE A 175 -7.73 0.20 -12.38
N GLY A 176 -7.15 1.39 -12.54
CA GLY A 176 -7.87 2.56 -13.07
C GLY A 176 -8.33 2.37 -14.52
N THR A 177 -7.49 1.77 -15.37
CA THR A 177 -7.84 1.55 -16.78
C THR A 177 -8.93 0.47 -16.92
N VAL A 178 -8.81 -0.66 -16.18
CA VAL A 178 -9.82 -1.70 -16.21
C VAL A 178 -11.14 -1.19 -15.62
N LEU A 179 -11.10 -0.48 -14.48
CA LEU A 179 -12.28 0.12 -13.86
C LEU A 179 -13.00 1.08 -14.81
N GLY A 180 -12.26 1.99 -15.46
CA GLY A 180 -12.83 2.93 -16.42
C GLY A 180 -13.55 2.24 -17.57
N THR A 181 -12.99 1.14 -18.07
CA THR A 181 -13.61 0.35 -19.14
C THR A 181 -14.84 -0.43 -18.64
N VAL A 182 -14.75 -0.99 -17.44
CA VAL A 182 -15.85 -1.74 -16.81
C VAL A 182 -17.06 -0.83 -16.54
N ILE A 183 -16.84 0.38 -16.01
CA ILE A 183 -17.91 1.36 -15.75
C ILE A 183 -18.67 1.71 -17.04
N GLN A 184 -17.98 1.80 -18.18
CA GLN A 184 -18.62 2.10 -19.47
C GLN A 184 -19.47 0.94 -20.02
N THR A 185 -19.17 -0.29 -19.63
CA THR A 185 -19.78 -1.50 -20.18
C THR A 185 -20.84 -2.13 -19.29
N MET A 186 -20.94 -1.72 -18.03
CA MET A 186 -21.83 -2.33 -17.03
C MET A 186 -23.00 -1.45 -16.63
N ASN A 187 -24.12 -2.08 -16.25
CA ASN A 187 -25.29 -1.40 -15.68
C ASN A 187 -24.97 -0.81 -14.30
N HIS A 188 -25.66 0.28 -13.93
CA HIS A 188 -25.44 1.11 -12.75
C HIS A 188 -25.37 0.38 -11.40
N GLU A 189 -26.03 -0.78 -11.25
CA GLU A 189 -26.09 -1.49 -9.96
C GLU A 189 -24.77 -2.16 -9.54
N ILE A 190 -23.94 -2.60 -10.49
CA ILE A 190 -22.64 -3.24 -10.19
C ILE A 190 -21.55 -2.15 -9.94
N GLY A 191 -21.73 -0.97 -10.52
CA GLY A 191 -20.74 0.12 -10.44
C GLY A 191 -20.50 0.63 -9.02
N GLY A 192 -21.53 0.70 -8.17
CA GLY A 192 -21.43 1.23 -6.80
C GLY A 192 -20.52 0.37 -5.90
N GLY A 193 -20.76 -0.92 -5.84
CA GLY A 193 -19.96 -1.84 -5.02
C GLY A 193 -18.51 -1.96 -5.48
N LEU A 194 -18.27 -1.91 -6.81
CA LEU A 194 -16.92 -1.95 -7.37
C LEU A 194 -16.14 -0.66 -7.04
N THR A 195 -16.81 0.50 -7.09
CA THR A 195 -16.20 1.79 -6.74
C THR A 195 -15.82 1.84 -5.26
N GLU A 196 -16.67 1.33 -4.38
CA GLU A 196 -16.34 1.23 -2.95
C GLU A 196 -15.16 0.30 -2.70
N LEU A 197 -15.14 -0.87 -3.35
CA LEU A 197 -14.04 -1.82 -3.28
C LEU A 197 -12.72 -1.19 -3.72
N VAL A 198 -12.73 -0.47 -4.85
CA VAL A 198 -11.54 0.24 -5.35
C VAL A 198 -11.12 1.35 -4.39
N GLY A 199 -12.04 2.12 -3.84
CA GLY A 199 -11.74 3.14 -2.84
C GLY A 199 -11.06 2.56 -1.60
N ARG A 200 -11.52 1.41 -1.09
CA ARG A 200 -10.87 0.66 -0.01
C ARG A 200 -9.48 0.17 -0.41
N TYR A 201 -9.37 -0.35 -1.62
CA TYR A 201 -8.11 -0.86 -2.13
C TYR A 201 -7.04 0.25 -2.28
N LEU A 202 -7.38 1.40 -2.84
CA LEU A 202 -6.45 2.52 -2.99
C LEU A 202 -5.96 3.03 -1.62
N LYS A 203 -6.84 3.09 -0.61
CA LYS A 203 -6.42 3.40 0.76
C LYS A 203 -5.46 2.34 1.31
N SER A 204 -5.76 1.07 1.09
CA SER A 204 -4.89 -0.03 1.51
C SER A 204 -3.54 0.00 0.81
N LEU A 205 -3.51 0.29 -0.50
CA LEU A 205 -2.30 0.37 -1.32
C LEU A 205 -1.35 1.49 -0.83
N ALA A 206 -1.91 2.64 -0.44
CA ALA A 206 -1.13 3.75 0.11
C ALA A 206 -0.39 3.38 1.42
N ASP A 207 -0.95 2.45 2.19
CA ASP A 207 -0.38 1.99 3.46
C ASP A 207 0.62 0.80 3.30
N LEU A 208 0.76 0.23 2.08
CA LEU A 208 1.71 -0.85 1.80
C LEU A 208 3.14 -0.30 1.71
N SER A 209 4.10 -1.11 2.16
CA SER A 209 5.53 -0.89 1.92
C SER A 209 5.88 -1.08 0.44
N ASP A 210 7.03 -0.56 0.00
CA ASP A 210 7.53 -0.75 -1.36
C ASP A 210 7.75 -2.23 -1.69
N TYR A 211 8.12 -3.04 -0.70
CA TYR A 211 8.24 -4.50 -0.83
C TYR A 211 6.89 -5.15 -1.12
N GLU A 212 5.83 -4.82 -0.35
CA GLU A 212 4.48 -5.34 -0.56
C GLU A 212 3.90 -4.90 -1.92
N LYS A 213 4.16 -3.66 -2.33
CA LYS A 213 3.82 -3.15 -3.67
C LYS A 213 4.57 -3.92 -4.76
N GLY A 214 5.83 -4.27 -4.52
CA GLY A 214 6.62 -5.16 -5.36
C GLY A 214 5.96 -6.53 -5.53
N MET A 215 5.60 -7.18 -4.42
CA MET A 215 4.92 -8.47 -4.42
C MET A 215 3.62 -8.46 -5.25
N LEU A 216 2.81 -7.40 -5.11
CA LEU A 216 1.56 -7.23 -5.88
C LEU A 216 1.83 -6.95 -7.36
N SER A 217 2.86 -6.18 -7.67
CA SER A 217 3.28 -5.89 -9.06
C SER A 217 3.76 -7.15 -9.77
N ASP A 218 4.57 -7.98 -9.08
CA ASP A 218 5.04 -9.26 -9.61
C ASP A 218 3.89 -10.24 -9.80
N PHE A 219 2.97 -10.32 -8.81
CA PHE A 219 1.75 -11.11 -8.95
C PHE A 219 0.91 -10.67 -10.16
N LEU A 220 0.75 -9.36 -10.38
CA LEU A 220 0.02 -8.83 -11.53
C LEU A 220 0.69 -9.22 -12.85
N ASN A 221 2.02 -9.14 -12.94
CA ASN A 221 2.76 -9.55 -14.12
C ASN A 221 2.61 -11.06 -14.41
N ASP A 222 2.75 -11.91 -13.38
CA ASP A 222 2.58 -13.36 -13.49
C ASP A 222 1.16 -13.75 -13.93
N ALA A 223 0.16 -13.05 -13.42
CA ALA A 223 -1.25 -13.34 -13.73
C ALA A 223 -1.68 -12.86 -15.14
N LEU A 224 -0.91 -11.93 -15.74
CA LEU A 224 -1.12 -11.43 -17.10
C LEU A 224 -0.21 -12.12 -18.13
N ALA A 225 0.76 -12.92 -17.70
CA ALA A 225 1.62 -13.66 -18.61
C ALA A 225 0.82 -14.71 -19.39
#